data_9dc0285ad04f4d5d79f99b79be9d4e58
#
_entry.id   9dc0285ad04f4d5d79f99b79be9d4e58
#
_cell.length_a   1.000
_cell.length_b   1.000
_cell.length_c   1.000
_cell.angle_alpha   90.00
_cell.angle_beta   90.00
_cell.angle_gamma   90.00
#
_symmetry.space_group_name_H-M   'P 1'
#
loop_
_entity.id
_entity.type
_entity.pdbx_description
1 polymer ?
#
loop_
_entity_poly.entity_id
_entity_poly.type
_entity_poly.pdbx_seq_one_letter_code
_entity_poly.pdbx_strand_id
1 'polypeptide(L)'
;MRKLGTWDGVFMPVTLNVLGIILFLRFGFILGQAGLIGALALLVGSYAIDTLTVLSLNAISTNGQVRGGGAYYLISRSLGPEFGGSIGLVFFFGQAFNTAMNTLGCVEILVNAFGESRGYMTFMPEGSPFLYLYGTITLWMCTFVCLFGSSLFTRATLMLAIILSLAILSIPLSSFLVEPFEDSVRSVYYSGWNWITLAENMWPNFTSGAAGSSTMPGKENWRSVFGVLFPAVCGILTGSSMSGDLRKPSKSIPKGTNWALIFTFG
;
A
#
# COMPACT_ATOMS: atom_id res chain seq x y z
N MET A 1 -8.58 26.63 10.77
CA MET A 1 -7.83 25.77 9.84
C MET A 1 -8.48 25.80 8.44
N ARG A 2 -7.68 25.81 7.37
CA ARG A 2 -8.21 25.78 5.99
C ARG A 2 -8.68 24.35 5.69
N LYS A 3 -9.98 24.16 5.46
CA LYS A 3 -10.53 22.84 5.12
C LYS A 3 -10.05 22.36 3.76
N LEU A 4 -9.78 21.05 3.64
CA LEU A 4 -9.20 20.41 2.47
C LEU A 4 -10.21 20.22 1.33
N GLY A 5 -9.71 20.19 0.12
CA GLY A 5 -10.46 19.85 -1.10
C GLY A 5 -10.55 18.34 -1.34
N THR A 6 -11.11 17.96 -2.47
CA THR A 6 -11.22 16.55 -2.90
C THR A 6 -9.86 15.95 -3.24
N TRP A 7 -9.00 16.71 -3.92
CA TRP A 7 -7.68 16.24 -4.35
C TRP A 7 -6.72 16.06 -3.18
N ASP A 8 -6.55 17.11 -2.38
CA ASP A 8 -5.58 17.12 -1.27
C ASP A 8 -6.03 16.26 -0.09
N GLY A 9 -7.35 16.17 0.14
CA GLY A 9 -7.90 15.52 1.32
C GLY A 9 -8.39 14.08 1.11
N VAL A 10 -8.61 13.64 -0.14
CA VAL A 10 -9.11 12.28 -0.42
C VAL A 10 -8.28 11.58 -1.48
N PHE A 11 -8.19 12.15 -2.69
CA PHE A 11 -7.51 11.51 -3.81
C PHE A 11 -6.05 11.16 -3.50
N MET A 12 -5.25 12.15 -3.10
CA MET A 12 -3.83 11.94 -2.81
C MET A 12 -3.58 10.95 -1.68
N PRO A 13 -4.23 11.06 -0.48
CA PRO A 13 -4.02 10.10 0.59
C PRO A 13 -4.44 8.67 0.22
N VAL A 14 -5.53 8.49 -0.52
CA VAL A 14 -5.98 7.18 -0.98
C VAL A 14 -4.98 6.59 -1.97
N THR A 15 -4.57 7.36 -2.97
CA THR A 15 -3.58 6.93 -3.98
C THR A 15 -2.26 6.50 -3.33
N LEU A 16 -1.73 7.30 -2.39
CA LEU A 16 -0.49 6.97 -1.68
C LEU A 16 -0.64 5.73 -0.78
N ASN A 17 -1.82 5.48 -0.25
CA ASN A 17 -2.05 4.31 0.59
C ASN A 17 -2.20 3.03 -0.25
N VAL A 18 -2.85 3.11 -1.41
CA VAL A 18 -2.96 1.98 -2.34
C VAL A 18 -1.62 1.68 -3.02
N LEU A 19 -0.90 2.70 -3.50
CA LEU A 19 0.45 2.57 -4.03
C LEU A 19 1.48 2.56 -2.88
N GLY A 20 1.21 1.75 -1.86
CA GLY A 20 2.02 1.67 -0.66
C GLY A 20 3.31 0.88 -0.83
N ILE A 21 4.18 0.97 0.16
CA ILE A 21 5.51 0.34 0.19
C ILE A 21 5.45 -1.19 -0.01
N ILE A 22 4.39 -1.83 0.49
CA ILE A 22 4.23 -3.29 0.44
C ILE A 22 4.02 -3.79 -0.98
N LEU A 23 3.27 -3.03 -1.80
CA LEU A 23 3.09 -3.37 -3.21
C LEU A 23 4.46 -3.47 -3.90
N PHE A 24 5.32 -2.47 -3.73
CA PHE A 24 6.65 -2.46 -4.35
C PHE A 24 7.57 -3.57 -3.80
N LEU A 25 7.57 -3.82 -2.50
CA LEU A 25 8.40 -4.86 -1.90
C LEU A 25 8.00 -6.28 -2.32
N ARG A 26 6.71 -6.51 -2.53
CA ARG A 26 6.18 -7.86 -2.76
C ARG A 26 5.74 -8.10 -4.20
N PHE A 27 5.79 -7.09 -5.07
CA PHE A 27 5.35 -7.22 -6.46
C PHE A 27 6.14 -8.28 -7.25
N GLY A 28 7.46 -8.31 -7.08
CA GLY A 28 8.31 -9.33 -7.68
C GLY A 28 7.96 -10.76 -7.21
N PHE A 29 7.68 -10.93 -5.92
CA PHE A 29 7.20 -12.19 -5.37
C PHE A 29 5.86 -12.61 -5.98
N ILE A 30 4.89 -11.69 -6.07
CA ILE A 30 3.57 -11.95 -6.63
C ILE A 30 3.66 -12.38 -8.09
N LEU A 31 4.44 -11.65 -8.92
CA LEU A 31 4.67 -11.98 -10.32
C LEU A 31 5.41 -13.32 -10.48
N GLY A 32 6.45 -13.55 -9.67
CA GLY A 32 7.23 -14.79 -9.75
C GLY A 32 6.43 -16.04 -9.40
N GLN A 33 5.49 -15.96 -8.46
CA GLN A 33 4.67 -17.08 -8.03
C GLN A 33 3.42 -17.28 -8.90
N ALA A 34 2.69 -16.20 -9.17
CA ALA A 34 1.41 -16.26 -9.88
C ALA A 34 1.55 -16.20 -11.42
N GLY A 35 2.72 -15.82 -11.93
CA GLY A 35 2.89 -15.45 -13.31
C GLY A 35 2.12 -14.17 -13.68
N LEU A 36 2.30 -13.67 -14.88
CA LEU A 36 1.66 -12.44 -15.33
C LEU A 36 0.14 -12.55 -15.35
N ILE A 37 -0.40 -13.63 -15.95
CA ILE A 37 -1.85 -13.83 -16.05
C ILE A 37 -2.47 -13.98 -14.68
N GLY A 38 -1.84 -14.76 -13.80
CA GLY A 38 -2.33 -14.96 -12.44
C GLY A 38 -2.28 -13.70 -11.59
N ALA A 39 -1.20 -12.92 -11.68
CA ALA A 39 -1.10 -11.64 -10.99
C ALA A 39 -2.17 -10.64 -11.46
N LEU A 40 -2.41 -10.53 -12.77
CA LEU A 40 -3.49 -9.71 -13.32
C LEU A 40 -4.88 -10.17 -12.87
N ALA A 41 -5.14 -11.48 -12.86
CA ALA A 41 -6.41 -12.03 -12.40
C ALA A 41 -6.65 -11.71 -10.90
N LEU A 42 -5.62 -11.88 -10.07
CA LEU A 42 -5.69 -11.53 -8.65
C LEU A 42 -5.86 -10.02 -8.43
N LEU A 43 -5.20 -9.19 -9.24
CA LEU A 43 -5.34 -7.74 -9.19
C LEU A 43 -6.78 -7.32 -9.53
N VAL A 44 -7.32 -7.80 -10.64
CA VAL A 44 -8.72 -7.55 -11.04
C VAL A 44 -9.70 -8.00 -9.94
N GLY A 45 -9.48 -9.18 -9.37
CA GLY A 45 -10.30 -9.68 -8.26
C GLY A 45 -10.24 -8.78 -7.02
N SER A 46 -9.05 -8.32 -6.64
CA SER A 46 -8.85 -7.40 -5.52
C SER A 46 -9.56 -6.07 -5.76
N TYR A 47 -9.38 -5.46 -6.93
CA TYR A 47 -10.03 -4.20 -7.27
C TYR A 47 -11.56 -4.33 -7.44
N ALA A 48 -12.06 -5.50 -7.81
CA ALA A 48 -13.50 -5.75 -7.81
C ALA A 48 -14.07 -5.68 -6.38
N ILE A 49 -13.40 -6.29 -5.40
CA ILE A 49 -13.78 -6.22 -3.98
C ILE A 49 -13.71 -4.78 -3.47
N ASP A 50 -12.62 -4.07 -3.77
CA ASP A 50 -12.45 -2.66 -3.39
C ASP A 50 -13.52 -1.76 -4.02
N THR A 51 -13.86 -1.98 -5.29
CA THR A 51 -14.93 -1.25 -5.97
C THR A 51 -16.27 -1.44 -5.30
N LEU A 52 -16.65 -2.66 -4.94
CA LEU A 52 -17.89 -2.94 -4.21
C LEU A 52 -17.91 -2.24 -2.85
N THR A 53 -16.79 -2.25 -2.15
CA THR A 53 -16.64 -1.56 -0.86
C THR A 53 -16.75 -0.04 -1.02
N VAL A 54 -16.12 0.53 -2.05
CA VAL A 54 -16.21 1.96 -2.36
C VAL A 54 -17.64 2.37 -2.75
N LEU A 55 -18.35 1.56 -3.54
CA LEU A 55 -19.75 1.83 -3.87
C LEU A 55 -20.64 1.86 -2.62
N SER A 56 -20.42 0.93 -1.69
CA SER A 56 -21.12 0.91 -0.39
C SER A 56 -20.77 2.14 0.44
N LEU A 57 -19.48 2.50 0.52
CA LEU A 57 -19.02 3.70 1.23
C LEU A 57 -19.63 4.98 0.62
N ASN A 58 -19.70 5.06 -0.70
CA ASN A 58 -20.29 6.19 -1.43
C ASN A 58 -21.78 6.33 -1.11
N ALA A 59 -22.53 5.24 -1.11
CA ALA A 59 -23.94 5.23 -0.75
C ALA A 59 -24.18 5.78 0.67
N ILE A 60 -23.37 5.32 1.64
CA ILE A 60 -23.50 5.76 3.03
C ILE A 60 -23.03 7.22 3.19
N SER A 61 -21.96 7.64 2.52
CA SER A 61 -21.39 8.98 2.65
C SER A 61 -22.23 10.07 1.99
N THR A 62 -23.02 9.72 0.99
CA THR A 62 -23.96 10.65 0.30
C THR A 62 -25.29 10.77 1.00
N ASN A 63 -25.65 9.82 1.88
CA ASN A 63 -26.92 9.81 2.61
C ASN A 63 -26.79 10.57 3.95
N GLY A 64 -27.01 11.89 3.93
CA GLY A 64 -27.05 12.77 5.10
C GLY A 64 -25.71 13.47 5.41
N GLN A 65 -25.65 14.12 6.58
CA GLN A 65 -24.46 14.87 6.99
C GLN A 65 -23.32 13.93 7.41
N VAL A 66 -22.15 14.10 6.81
CA VAL A 66 -20.92 13.43 7.22
C VAL A 66 -20.18 14.33 8.22
N ARG A 67 -20.02 13.85 9.44
CA ARG A 67 -19.20 14.48 10.48
C ARG A 67 -17.82 13.81 10.55
N GLY A 68 -16.92 14.33 11.39
CA GLY A 68 -15.66 13.65 11.73
C GLY A 68 -15.91 12.26 12.33
N GLY A 69 -14.95 11.35 12.18
CA GLY A 69 -15.03 9.98 12.67
C GLY A 69 -14.88 8.90 11.60
N GLY A 70 -14.73 9.31 10.33
CA GLY A 70 -14.40 8.42 9.21
C GLY A 70 -15.43 7.33 8.96
N ALA A 71 -14.94 6.17 8.52
CA ALA A 71 -15.78 5.01 8.21
C ALA A 71 -16.57 4.51 9.42
N TYR A 72 -15.97 4.55 10.61
CA TYR A 72 -16.64 4.20 11.86
C TYR A 72 -17.95 5.00 12.06
N TYR A 73 -17.89 6.34 11.94
CA TYR A 73 -19.06 7.19 12.08
C TYR A 73 -20.13 6.89 11.01
N LEU A 74 -19.70 6.70 9.78
CA LEU A 74 -20.61 6.42 8.67
C LEU A 74 -21.39 5.10 8.89
N ILE A 75 -20.70 4.06 9.33
CA ILE A 75 -21.28 2.74 9.58
C ILE A 75 -22.18 2.77 10.84
N SER A 76 -21.69 3.36 11.93
CA SER A 76 -22.46 3.50 13.18
C SER A 76 -23.78 4.26 12.98
N ARG A 77 -23.75 5.31 12.15
CA ARG A 77 -24.96 6.06 11.80
C ARG A 77 -25.96 5.24 10.97
N SER A 78 -25.47 4.33 10.12
CA SER A 78 -26.33 3.59 9.19
C SER A 78 -26.90 2.31 9.80
N LEU A 79 -26.10 1.61 10.61
CA LEU A 79 -26.43 0.29 11.19
C LEU A 79 -26.70 0.31 12.70
N GLY A 80 -26.54 1.47 13.34
CA GLY A 80 -26.71 1.61 14.77
C GLY A 80 -25.41 1.50 15.58
N PRO A 81 -25.45 1.90 16.86
CA PRO A 81 -24.25 2.02 17.70
C PRO A 81 -23.65 0.67 18.08
N GLU A 82 -24.42 -0.40 18.16
CA GLU A 82 -23.93 -1.75 18.50
C GLU A 82 -23.02 -2.29 17.40
N PHE A 83 -23.47 -2.24 16.13
CA PHE A 83 -22.64 -2.58 14.98
C PHE A 83 -21.46 -1.61 14.83
N GLY A 84 -21.68 -0.32 15.06
CA GLY A 84 -20.65 0.69 15.05
C GLY A 84 -19.53 0.38 16.03
N GLY A 85 -19.85 -0.03 17.27
CA GLY A 85 -18.86 -0.39 18.29
C GLY A 85 -18.00 -1.58 17.87
N SER A 86 -18.61 -2.66 17.41
CA SER A 86 -17.92 -3.87 16.96
C SER A 86 -17.00 -3.59 15.77
N ILE A 87 -17.50 -2.87 14.76
CA ILE A 87 -16.71 -2.51 13.57
C ILE A 87 -15.59 -1.54 13.93
N GLY A 88 -15.84 -0.60 14.88
CA GLY A 88 -14.83 0.32 15.36
C GLY A 88 -13.64 -0.39 15.99
N LEU A 89 -13.88 -1.44 16.77
CA LEU A 89 -12.82 -2.27 17.35
C LEU A 89 -12.01 -2.99 16.28
N VAL A 90 -12.68 -3.67 15.34
CA VAL A 90 -12.03 -4.37 14.22
C VAL A 90 -11.22 -3.39 13.36
N PHE A 91 -11.78 -2.21 13.08
CA PHE A 91 -11.11 -1.16 12.31
C PHE A 91 -9.87 -0.62 13.03
N PHE A 92 -9.93 -0.45 14.35
CA PHE A 92 -8.78 -0.04 15.15
C PHE A 92 -7.63 -1.04 15.04
N PHE A 93 -7.89 -2.33 15.26
CA PHE A 93 -6.87 -3.36 15.10
C PHE A 93 -6.36 -3.44 13.66
N GLY A 94 -7.25 -3.36 12.67
CA GLY A 94 -6.86 -3.33 11.26
C GLY A 94 -5.90 -2.20 10.94
N GLN A 95 -6.16 -0.99 11.43
CA GLN A 95 -5.27 0.17 11.24
C GLN A 95 -3.95 0.03 12.01
N ALA A 96 -3.96 -0.56 13.20
CA ALA A 96 -2.75 -0.83 13.97
C ALA A 96 -1.83 -1.82 13.23
N PHE A 97 -2.39 -2.94 12.72
CA PHE A 97 -1.63 -3.90 11.92
C PHE A 97 -1.14 -3.31 10.61
N ASN A 98 -1.96 -2.53 9.91
CA ASN A 98 -1.56 -1.84 8.67
C ASN A 98 -0.39 -0.88 8.93
N THR A 99 -0.43 -0.11 10.01
CA THR A 99 0.65 0.79 10.40
C THR A 99 1.93 0.02 10.71
N ALA A 100 1.83 -1.08 11.47
CA ALA A 100 2.97 -1.94 11.77
C ALA A 100 3.59 -2.53 10.51
N MET A 101 2.77 -3.03 9.59
CA MET A 101 3.20 -3.61 8.31
C MET A 101 3.94 -2.58 7.44
N ASN A 102 3.42 -1.35 7.32
CA ASN A 102 4.08 -0.28 6.57
C ASN A 102 5.39 0.18 7.24
N THR A 103 5.42 0.24 8.57
CA THR A 103 6.63 0.59 9.33
C THR A 103 7.72 -0.46 9.14
N LEU A 104 7.38 -1.74 9.25
CA LEU A 104 8.32 -2.84 9.01
C LEU A 104 8.81 -2.87 7.56
N GLY A 105 7.94 -2.62 6.59
CA GLY A 105 8.33 -2.48 5.19
C GLY A 105 9.32 -1.35 4.96
N CYS A 106 9.13 -0.20 5.60
CA CYS A 106 10.08 0.91 5.56
C CYS A 106 11.45 0.52 6.15
N VAL A 107 11.46 -0.16 7.29
CA VAL A 107 12.70 -0.65 7.94
C VAL A 107 13.39 -1.70 7.07
N GLU A 108 12.63 -2.62 6.44
CA GLU A 108 13.19 -3.63 5.53
C GLU A 108 13.94 -2.97 4.37
N ILE A 109 13.39 -1.90 3.77
CA ILE A 109 14.08 -1.15 2.70
C ILE A 109 15.34 -0.45 3.23
N LEU A 110 15.26 0.18 4.40
CA LEU A 110 16.42 0.87 5.00
C LEU A 110 17.57 -0.11 5.28
N VAL A 111 17.26 -1.26 5.87
CA VAL A 111 18.25 -2.31 6.14
C VAL A 111 18.78 -2.92 4.85
N ASN A 112 17.96 -3.15 3.83
CA ASN A 112 18.44 -3.62 2.53
C ASN A 112 19.34 -2.62 1.81
N ALA A 113 19.16 -1.30 2.06
CA ALA A 113 19.98 -0.24 1.46
C ALA A 113 21.26 0.05 2.24
N PHE A 114 21.23 -0.03 3.58
CA PHE A 114 22.29 0.45 4.48
C PHE A 114 22.76 -0.61 5.49
N GLY A 115 22.27 -1.83 5.44
CA GLY A 115 22.66 -2.91 6.32
C GLY A 115 24.02 -3.52 5.97
N GLU A 116 24.61 -4.24 6.94
CA GLU A 116 25.96 -4.81 6.83
C GLU A 116 26.05 -5.92 5.77
N SER A 117 24.98 -6.70 5.57
CA SER A 117 25.04 -7.88 4.68
C SER A 117 24.74 -7.58 3.21
N ARG A 118 23.94 -6.57 2.91
CA ARG A 118 23.45 -6.29 1.54
C ARG A 118 23.52 -4.84 1.12
N GLY A 119 23.81 -3.92 2.03
CA GLY A 119 23.76 -2.49 1.79
C GLY A 119 24.92 -1.96 0.96
N TYR A 120 24.68 -0.84 0.28
CA TYR A 120 25.74 -0.07 -0.40
C TYR A 120 26.63 0.69 0.59
N MET A 121 26.06 1.09 1.74
CA MET A 121 26.75 1.75 2.84
C MET A 121 26.43 0.98 4.13
N THR A 122 27.45 0.32 4.67
CA THR A 122 27.33 -0.60 5.81
C THR A 122 27.46 0.14 7.13
N PHE A 123 26.45 0.89 7.54
CA PHE A 123 26.45 1.58 8.83
C PHE A 123 25.30 1.19 9.75
N MET A 124 24.33 0.41 9.27
CA MET A 124 23.19 -0.06 10.07
C MET A 124 23.42 -1.50 10.52
N PRO A 125 23.63 -1.76 11.83
CA PRO A 125 23.71 -3.10 12.38
C PRO A 125 22.44 -3.91 12.09
N GLU A 126 22.62 -5.18 11.76
CA GLU A 126 21.53 -6.10 11.50
C GLU A 126 21.24 -6.96 12.76
N GLY A 127 19.98 -7.38 12.90
CA GLY A 127 19.54 -8.25 13.99
C GLY A 127 18.16 -7.87 14.52
N SER A 128 17.47 -8.81 15.14
CA SER A 128 16.13 -8.61 15.68
C SER A 128 15.99 -7.39 16.60
N PRO A 129 16.92 -7.10 17.54
CA PRO A 129 16.79 -5.94 18.41
C PRO A 129 16.95 -4.61 17.65
N PHE A 130 17.82 -4.57 16.63
CA PHE A 130 18.01 -3.37 15.83
C PHE A 130 16.81 -3.10 14.91
N LEU A 131 16.21 -4.13 14.31
CA LEU A 131 14.98 -3.99 13.53
C LEU A 131 13.84 -3.41 14.37
N TYR A 132 13.69 -3.88 15.61
CA TYR A 132 12.71 -3.34 16.55
C TYR A 132 13.00 -1.87 16.90
N LEU A 133 14.26 -1.53 17.13
CA LEU A 133 14.68 -0.15 17.41
C LEU A 133 14.38 0.80 16.24
N TYR A 134 14.74 0.41 15.01
CA TYR A 134 14.47 1.21 13.81
C TYR A 134 12.97 1.38 13.56
N GLY A 135 12.19 0.31 13.75
CA GLY A 135 10.73 0.37 13.67
C GLY A 135 10.13 1.34 14.68
N THR A 136 10.61 1.28 15.93
CA THR A 136 10.16 2.18 17.00
C THR A 136 10.50 3.64 16.69
N ILE A 137 11.73 3.93 16.25
CA ILE A 137 12.15 5.29 15.86
C ILE A 137 11.29 5.81 14.71
N THR A 138 11.07 4.99 13.67
CA THR A 138 10.24 5.37 12.51
C THR A 138 8.80 5.68 12.96
N LEU A 139 8.22 4.86 13.82
CA LEU A 139 6.88 5.07 14.36
C LEU A 139 6.79 6.37 15.16
N TRP A 140 7.78 6.66 16.00
CA TRP A 140 7.86 7.92 16.74
C TRP A 140 7.95 9.12 15.81
N MET A 141 8.79 9.07 14.78
CA MET A 141 8.89 10.14 13.78
C MET A 141 7.56 10.40 13.08
N CYS A 142 6.85 9.35 12.64
CA CYS A 142 5.52 9.48 12.05
C CYS A 142 4.50 10.07 13.03
N THR A 143 4.54 9.66 14.29
CA THR A 143 3.67 10.19 15.35
C THR A 143 3.91 11.68 15.56
N PHE A 144 5.15 12.13 15.61
CA PHE A 144 5.48 13.55 15.71
C PHE A 144 4.92 14.35 14.54
N VAL A 145 5.06 13.86 13.30
CA VAL A 145 4.48 14.53 12.12
C VAL A 145 2.96 14.67 12.26
N CYS A 146 2.28 13.65 12.74
CA CYS A 146 0.82 13.70 12.98
C CYS A 146 0.42 14.72 14.04
N LEU A 147 1.24 14.92 15.09
CA LEU A 147 0.96 15.89 16.17
C LEU A 147 1.02 17.35 15.69
N PHE A 148 1.78 17.66 14.64
CA PHE A 148 1.83 19.01 14.05
C PHE A 148 0.58 19.39 13.24
N GLY A 149 -0.35 18.44 13.05
CA GLY A 149 -1.67 18.69 12.49
C GLY A 149 -1.77 18.54 10.97
N SER A 150 -3.02 18.63 10.48
CA SER A 150 -3.39 18.32 9.08
C SER A 150 -2.69 19.17 8.01
N SER A 151 -2.24 20.37 8.35
CA SER A 151 -1.55 21.26 7.39
C SER A 151 -0.17 20.72 6.99
N LEU A 152 0.62 20.22 7.94
CA LEU A 152 1.92 19.61 7.66
C LEU A 152 1.74 18.28 6.94
N PHE A 153 0.78 17.48 7.40
CA PHE A 153 0.42 16.21 6.77
C PHE A 153 0.08 16.39 5.28
N THR A 154 -0.77 17.37 4.92
CA THR A 154 -1.15 17.61 3.51
C THR A 154 0.04 18.01 2.64
N ARG A 155 0.95 18.84 3.16
CA ARG A 155 2.16 19.23 2.41
C ARG A 155 3.10 18.04 2.21
N ALA A 156 3.30 17.23 3.25
CA ALA A 156 4.09 16.01 3.16
C ALA A 156 3.48 15.01 2.16
N THR A 157 2.17 14.83 2.18
CA THR A 157 1.43 13.97 1.25
C THR A 157 1.64 14.39 -0.21
N LEU A 158 1.59 15.69 -0.52
CA LEU A 158 1.82 16.19 -1.88
C LEU A 158 3.27 15.93 -2.34
N MET A 159 4.25 16.22 -1.47
CA MET A 159 5.66 15.96 -1.77
C MET A 159 5.91 14.46 -2.02
N LEU A 160 5.37 13.61 -1.16
CA LEU A 160 5.47 12.16 -1.31
C LEU A 160 4.80 11.65 -2.58
N ALA A 161 3.66 12.22 -2.97
CA ALA A 161 2.98 11.86 -4.22
C ALA A 161 3.83 12.17 -5.46
N ILE A 162 4.54 13.29 -5.48
CA ILE A 162 5.45 13.64 -6.57
C ILE A 162 6.63 12.66 -6.61
N ILE A 163 7.28 12.39 -5.47
CA ILE A 163 8.39 11.44 -5.38
C ILE A 163 7.95 10.05 -5.84
N LEU A 164 6.79 9.58 -5.37
CA LEU A 164 6.23 8.29 -5.75
C LEU A 164 5.94 8.21 -7.24
N SER A 165 5.35 9.25 -7.83
CA SER A 165 5.07 9.31 -9.26
C SER A 165 6.35 9.22 -10.10
N LEU A 166 7.41 9.92 -9.69
CA LEU A 166 8.72 9.83 -10.34
C LEU A 166 9.32 8.42 -10.19
N ALA A 167 9.22 7.82 -9.01
CA ALA A 167 9.68 6.46 -8.76
C ALA A 167 8.96 5.43 -9.63
N ILE A 168 7.63 5.52 -9.74
CA ILE A 168 6.82 4.63 -10.59
C ILE A 168 7.23 4.77 -12.07
N LEU A 169 7.39 5.99 -12.56
CA LEU A 169 7.79 6.25 -13.94
C LEU A 169 9.23 5.79 -14.23
N SER A 170 10.11 5.77 -13.23
CA SER A 170 11.49 5.32 -13.40
C SER A 170 11.59 3.82 -13.70
N ILE A 171 10.65 3.00 -13.21
CA ILE A 171 10.66 1.54 -13.43
C ILE A 171 10.55 1.17 -14.91
N PRO A 172 9.47 1.55 -15.65
CA PRO A 172 9.38 1.24 -17.06
C PRO A 172 10.48 1.95 -17.86
N LEU A 173 10.84 3.17 -17.49
CA LEU A 173 11.91 3.89 -18.19
C LEU A 173 13.24 3.16 -18.08
N SER A 174 13.61 2.68 -16.88
CA SER A 174 14.84 1.91 -16.69
C SER A 174 14.82 0.58 -17.46
N SER A 175 13.67 -0.08 -17.56
CA SER A 175 13.56 -1.35 -18.30
C SER A 175 13.82 -1.21 -19.80
N PHE A 176 13.63 -0.02 -20.37
CA PHE A 176 13.97 0.27 -21.78
C PHE A 176 15.42 0.76 -21.97
N LEU A 177 16.01 1.40 -20.93
CA LEU A 177 17.33 2.05 -21.05
C LEU A 177 18.49 1.15 -20.59
N VAL A 178 18.22 0.21 -19.68
CA VAL A 178 19.27 -0.64 -19.09
C VAL A 178 19.48 -1.87 -19.95
N GLU A 179 20.73 -2.11 -20.34
CA GLU A 179 21.15 -3.32 -21.05
C GLU A 179 21.09 -4.55 -20.12
N PRO A 180 20.91 -5.77 -20.68
CA PRO A 180 20.95 -6.98 -19.88
C PRO A 180 22.25 -7.10 -19.10
N PHE A 181 22.16 -7.46 -17.82
CA PHE A 181 23.33 -7.63 -16.96
C PHE A 181 23.13 -8.79 -15.97
N GLU A 182 24.25 -9.30 -15.50
CA GLU A 182 24.29 -10.31 -14.44
C GLU A 182 25.09 -9.77 -13.26
N ASP A 183 24.47 -9.77 -12.07
CA ASP A 183 25.15 -9.46 -10.82
C ASP A 183 25.34 -10.77 -10.03
N SER A 184 26.53 -11.33 -10.13
CA SER A 184 26.89 -12.58 -9.47
C SER A 184 26.94 -12.45 -7.95
N VAL A 185 27.19 -11.24 -7.40
CA VAL A 185 27.24 -10.99 -5.95
C VAL A 185 25.86 -11.11 -5.33
N ARG A 186 24.82 -10.63 -6.04
CA ARG A 186 23.43 -10.66 -5.59
C ARG A 186 22.62 -11.80 -6.18
N SER A 187 23.22 -12.60 -7.06
CA SER A 187 22.53 -13.65 -7.82
C SER A 187 21.30 -13.12 -8.57
N VAL A 188 21.43 -11.94 -9.17
CA VAL A 188 20.38 -11.27 -9.94
C VAL A 188 20.76 -11.28 -11.41
N TYR A 189 19.85 -11.77 -12.24
CA TYR A 189 19.96 -11.73 -13.69
C TYR A 189 18.87 -10.86 -14.28
N TYR A 190 19.25 -9.86 -15.05
CA TYR A 190 18.33 -9.00 -15.79
C TYR A 190 18.44 -9.31 -17.29
N SER A 191 17.39 -9.89 -17.86
CA SER A 191 17.36 -10.32 -19.27
C SER A 191 17.03 -9.19 -20.27
N GLY A 192 16.74 -7.99 -19.78
CA GLY A 192 16.22 -6.90 -20.60
C GLY A 192 14.81 -7.21 -21.14
N TRP A 193 14.40 -6.46 -22.16
CA TRP A 193 13.13 -6.68 -22.83
C TRP A 193 13.19 -7.91 -23.73
N ASN A 194 12.71 -9.05 -23.24
CA ASN A 194 12.81 -10.34 -23.93
C ASN A 194 11.45 -11.06 -23.94
N TRP A 195 10.98 -11.40 -25.14
CA TRP A 195 9.72 -12.12 -25.35
C TRP A 195 9.73 -13.55 -24.80
N ILE A 196 10.89 -14.19 -24.77
CA ILE A 196 11.03 -15.56 -24.23
C ILE A 196 10.79 -15.53 -22.73
N THR A 197 11.44 -14.61 -22.03
CA THR A 197 11.26 -14.42 -20.57
C THR A 197 9.81 -14.08 -20.24
N LEU A 198 9.14 -13.27 -21.07
CA LEU A 198 7.71 -12.97 -20.90
C LEU A 198 6.85 -14.22 -21.03
N ALA A 199 7.09 -15.05 -22.06
CA ALA A 199 6.33 -16.28 -22.29
C ALA A 199 6.53 -17.32 -21.16
N GLU A 200 7.74 -17.44 -20.64
CA GLU A 200 8.08 -18.34 -19.53
C GLU A 200 7.41 -17.91 -18.22
N ASN A 201 7.32 -16.60 -17.97
CA ASN A 201 6.71 -16.03 -16.77
C ASN A 201 5.20 -15.72 -16.92
N MET A 202 4.56 -16.18 -17.97
CA MET A 202 3.12 -15.95 -18.19
C MET A 202 2.24 -16.77 -17.25
N TRP A 203 2.64 -17.98 -16.96
CA TRP A 203 1.86 -18.95 -16.16
C TRP A 203 2.36 -19.07 -14.72
N PRO A 204 1.49 -19.45 -13.76
CA PRO A 204 1.89 -19.62 -12.38
C PRO A 204 2.93 -20.73 -12.20
N ASN A 205 3.96 -20.45 -11.39
CA ASN A 205 4.97 -21.40 -10.98
C ASN A 205 5.23 -21.29 -9.49
N PHE A 206 4.41 -22.01 -8.70
CA PHE A 206 4.50 -21.95 -7.24
C PHE A 206 5.70 -22.72 -6.71
N THR A 207 6.59 -22.00 -6.02
CA THR A 207 7.80 -22.52 -5.39
C THR A 207 7.73 -22.41 -3.88
N SER A 208 8.69 -22.96 -3.18
CA SER A 208 8.88 -22.82 -1.73
C SER A 208 10.16 -22.05 -1.46
N GLY A 209 10.18 -21.23 -0.38
CA GLY A 209 11.38 -20.57 0.09
C GLY A 209 11.87 -19.40 -0.76
N ALA A 210 11.05 -18.86 -1.67
CA ALA A 210 11.38 -17.64 -2.41
C ALA A 210 11.44 -16.43 -1.46
N ALA A 211 12.22 -15.42 -1.84
CA ALA A 211 12.27 -14.16 -1.10
C ALA A 211 10.87 -13.52 -1.03
N GLY A 212 10.34 -13.34 0.16
CA GLY A 212 8.97 -12.85 0.39
C GLY A 212 7.93 -13.94 0.64
N SER A 213 8.32 -15.23 0.58
CA SER A 213 7.46 -16.35 0.95
C SER A 213 7.00 -16.27 2.40
N SER A 214 5.82 -16.85 2.65
CA SER A 214 5.34 -17.07 4.01
C SER A 214 6.28 -18.01 4.77
N THR A 215 6.32 -17.89 6.09
CA THR A 215 7.08 -18.80 6.97
C THR A 215 6.44 -20.19 7.07
N MET A 216 5.31 -20.42 6.40
CA MET A 216 4.63 -21.71 6.40
C MET A 216 5.40 -22.74 5.56
N PRO A 217 5.54 -23.98 6.04
CA PRO A 217 6.19 -25.03 5.27
C PRO A 217 5.34 -25.42 4.06
N GLY A 218 5.99 -25.55 2.90
CA GLY A 218 5.36 -25.99 1.66
C GLY A 218 5.50 -25.02 0.50
N LYS A 219 4.89 -25.38 -0.64
CA LYS A 219 4.84 -24.51 -1.80
C LYS A 219 3.79 -23.40 -1.59
N GLU A 220 4.09 -22.23 -2.14
CA GLU A 220 3.10 -21.16 -2.22
C GLU A 220 1.86 -21.61 -3.01
N ASN A 221 0.76 -20.90 -2.82
CA ASN A 221 -0.51 -21.17 -3.48
C ASN A 221 -1.30 -19.88 -3.70
N TRP A 222 -2.42 -19.97 -4.40
CA TRP A 222 -3.27 -18.82 -4.69
C TRP A 222 -3.71 -18.03 -3.44
N ARG A 223 -3.91 -18.72 -2.30
CA ARG A 223 -4.33 -18.09 -1.04
C ARG A 223 -3.21 -17.26 -0.45
N SER A 224 -1.98 -17.78 -0.44
CA SER A 224 -0.82 -17.07 0.11
C SER A 224 -0.49 -15.84 -0.74
N VAL A 225 -0.51 -15.96 -2.08
CA VAL A 225 -0.25 -14.83 -2.98
C VAL A 225 -1.35 -13.77 -2.88
N PHE A 226 -2.63 -14.18 -2.82
CA PHE A 226 -3.74 -13.25 -2.61
C PHE A 226 -3.65 -12.56 -1.24
N GLY A 227 -3.27 -13.31 -0.19
CA GLY A 227 -3.06 -12.76 1.15
C GLY A 227 -1.96 -11.71 1.24
N VAL A 228 -1.00 -11.71 0.30
CA VAL A 228 0.04 -10.68 0.18
C VAL A 228 -0.44 -9.51 -0.69
N LEU A 229 -1.10 -9.80 -1.82
CA LEU A 229 -1.54 -8.77 -2.78
C LEU A 229 -2.70 -7.93 -2.24
N PHE A 230 -3.75 -8.56 -1.69
CA PHE A 230 -4.97 -7.85 -1.30
C PHE A 230 -4.73 -6.76 -0.24
N PRO A 231 -3.99 -7.01 0.87
CA PRO A 231 -3.67 -5.95 1.83
C PRO A 231 -2.82 -4.81 1.21
N ALA A 232 -1.99 -5.12 0.22
CA ALA A 232 -1.14 -4.14 -0.44
C ALA A 232 -1.94 -3.11 -1.26
N VAL A 233 -3.09 -3.50 -1.82
CA VAL A 233 -3.97 -2.60 -2.60
C VAL A 233 -5.15 -2.04 -1.79
N CYS A 234 -5.39 -2.56 -0.59
CA CYS A 234 -6.50 -2.18 0.28
C CYS A 234 -6.22 -0.87 1.04
N GLY A 235 -6.48 0.27 0.43
CA GLY A 235 -6.19 1.58 1.04
C GLY A 235 -7.34 2.60 0.96
N ILE A 236 -8.48 2.18 0.45
CA ILE A 236 -9.63 3.03 0.08
C ILE A 236 -10.29 3.79 1.23
N LEU A 237 -10.25 3.26 2.46
CA LEU A 237 -10.89 3.87 3.63
C LEU A 237 -10.15 5.11 4.16
N THR A 238 -8.91 5.33 3.75
CA THR A 238 -8.10 6.50 4.16
C THR A 238 -8.79 7.83 3.82
N GLY A 239 -9.46 7.92 2.66
CA GLY A 239 -10.21 9.10 2.27
C GLY A 239 -11.38 9.43 3.21
N SER A 240 -12.04 8.43 3.75
CA SER A 240 -13.12 8.63 4.72
C SER A 240 -12.59 9.06 6.10
N SER A 241 -11.40 8.63 6.49
CA SER A 241 -10.77 9.01 7.75
C SER A 241 -10.50 10.52 7.85
N MET A 242 -10.30 11.18 6.70
CA MET A 242 -10.11 12.64 6.62
C MET A 242 -11.42 13.45 6.64
N SER A 243 -12.58 12.80 6.86
CA SER A 243 -13.91 13.43 6.77
C SER A 243 -14.07 14.71 7.60
N GLY A 244 -13.43 14.80 8.78
CA GLY A 244 -13.47 15.97 9.66
C GLY A 244 -12.77 17.20 9.08
N ASP A 245 -11.75 17.03 8.25
CA ASP A 245 -10.94 18.09 7.67
C ASP A 245 -11.43 18.56 6.28
N LEU A 246 -12.39 17.85 5.68
CA LEU A 246 -12.92 18.16 4.35
C LEU A 246 -13.93 19.31 4.38
N ARG A 247 -13.97 20.11 3.29
CA ARG A 247 -14.98 21.17 3.10
C ARG A 247 -16.38 20.61 2.88
N LYS A 248 -16.51 19.60 2.02
CA LYS A 248 -17.76 18.94 1.64
C LYS A 248 -17.56 17.42 1.61
N PRO A 249 -17.53 16.75 2.78
CA PRO A 249 -17.19 15.33 2.88
C PRO A 249 -18.07 14.45 1.98
N SER A 250 -19.40 14.65 2.00
CA SER A 250 -20.36 13.87 1.21
C SER A 250 -20.16 13.91 -0.32
N LYS A 251 -19.49 14.95 -0.84
CA LYS A 251 -19.12 15.05 -2.26
C LYS A 251 -17.67 14.66 -2.51
N SER A 252 -16.77 15.01 -1.59
CA SER A 252 -15.35 14.81 -1.75
C SER A 252 -14.93 13.34 -1.57
N ILE A 253 -15.52 12.61 -0.63
CA ILE A 253 -15.22 11.20 -0.38
C ILE A 253 -15.54 10.35 -1.62
N PRO A 254 -16.78 10.35 -2.17
CA PRO A 254 -17.08 9.53 -3.34
C PRO A 254 -16.23 9.89 -4.55
N LYS A 255 -16.11 11.19 -4.84
CA LYS A 255 -15.38 11.65 -6.01
C LYS A 255 -13.88 11.32 -5.90
N GLY A 256 -13.25 11.60 -4.77
CA GLY A 256 -11.82 11.40 -4.58
C GLY A 256 -11.45 9.93 -4.55
N THR A 257 -12.24 9.08 -3.88
CA THR A 257 -11.98 7.64 -3.78
C THR A 257 -12.16 6.94 -5.13
N ASN A 258 -13.23 7.27 -5.88
CA ASN A 258 -13.43 6.69 -7.21
C ASN A 258 -12.29 7.05 -8.18
N TRP A 259 -11.86 8.31 -8.19
CA TRP A 259 -10.74 8.74 -9.03
C TRP A 259 -9.42 8.07 -8.61
N ALA A 260 -9.18 7.92 -7.31
CA ALA A 260 -8.00 7.23 -6.82
C ALA A 260 -7.99 5.75 -7.27
N LEU A 261 -9.15 5.08 -7.18
CA LEU A 261 -9.30 3.68 -7.56
C LEU A 261 -9.05 3.48 -9.07
N ILE A 262 -9.61 4.34 -9.91
CA ILE A 262 -9.36 4.30 -11.36
C ILE A 262 -7.89 4.58 -11.67
N PHE A 263 -7.29 5.58 -11.04
CA PHE A 263 -5.90 5.97 -11.27
C PHE A 263 -4.89 4.90 -10.84
N THR A 264 -5.16 4.21 -9.75
CA THR A 264 -4.24 3.18 -9.22
C THR A 264 -4.40 1.83 -9.90
N PHE A 265 -5.51 1.59 -10.58
CA PHE A 265 -5.72 0.38 -11.38
C PHE A 265 -5.05 0.45 -12.75
N GLY A 266 -5.06 1.63 -13.39
CA GLY A 266 -4.51 1.86 -14.75
C GLY A 266 -3.06 2.23 -14.76
#